data_f11f696bcbbab183ffcc571a4d21882a
#
_entry.id   f11f696bcbbab183ffcc571a4d21882a
#
_cell.length_a   1.000
_cell.length_b   1.000
_cell.length_c   1.000
_cell.angle_alpha   90.00
_cell.angle_beta   90.00
_cell.angle_gamma   90.00
#
_symmetry.space_group_name_H-M   'P 1'
#
loop_
_entity.id
_entity.type
_entity.pdbx_description
1 polymer ?
#
loop_
_entity_poly.entity_id
_entity_poly.type
_entity_poly.pdbx_seq_one_letter_code
_entity_poly.pdbx_strand_id
1 'polypeptide(L)'
;MKIGIIGGTGPQGLGIAKRLAIAGEDVIVGSRKEEKALTVVEEANEEIKEYNPKELVGMANEDAAAAADVLILTVPLQAQSATLKTIKEHTKGKVLLDATVPLETAIGGPVSNVLHI
;
A
#
# COMPACT_ATOMS: atom_id res chain seq x y z
N MET A 1 10.05 -12.54 1.91
CA MET A 1 9.17 -11.95 0.87
C MET A 1 8.92 -10.50 1.22
N LYS A 2 9.06 -9.62 0.25
CA LYS A 2 8.82 -8.19 0.45
C LYS A 2 7.42 -7.82 -0.05
N ILE A 3 6.69 -7.10 0.78
CA ILE A 3 5.32 -6.68 0.48
C ILE A 3 5.31 -5.17 0.29
N GLY A 4 4.89 -4.71 -0.88
CA GLY A 4 4.77 -3.29 -1.18
C GLY A 4 3.32 -2.83 -1.07
N ILE A 5 3.06 -1.84 -0.23
CA ILE A 5 1.74 -1.25 -0.08
C ILE A 5 1.71 0.00 -0.94
N ILE A 6 1.13 -0.10 -2.12
CA ILE A 6 1.08 1.00 -3.08
C ILE A 6 -0.03 1.98 -2.69
N GLY A 7 0.35 3.25 -2.54
CA GLY A 7 -0.55 4.25 -1.98
C GLY A 7 -0.77 4.05 -0.48
N GLY A 8 0.23 3.49 0.22
CA GLY A 8 0.11 3.02 1.59
C GLY A 8 0.17 4.08 2.67
N THR A 9 0.19 5.38 2.31
CA THR A 9 0.23 6.45 3.31
C THR A 9 -1.14 6.87 3.81
N GLY A 10 -2.21 6.37 3.21
CA GLY A 10 -3.56 6.59 3.71
C GLY A 10 -3.88 5.66 4.90
N PRO A 11 -5.01 5.92 5.60
CA PRO A 11 -5.34 5.15 6.82
C PRO A 11 -5.45 3.64 6.59
N GLN A 12 -6.06 3.21 5.49
CA GLN A 12 -6.23 1.80 5.19
C GLN A 12 -4.90 1.12 4.91
N GLY A 13 -4.11 1.69 3.99
CA GLY A 13 -2.82 1.12 3.62
C GLY A 13 -1.85 1.10 4.78
N LEU A 14 -1.80 2.17 5.54
CA LEU A 14 -0.91 2.25 6.69
C LEU A 14 -1.30 1.26 7.79
N GLY A 15 -2.61 1.06 8.00
CA GLY A 15 -3.09 0.05 8.94
C GLY A 15 -2.65 -1.35 8.57
N ILE A 16 -2.75 -1.70 7.29
CA ILE A 16 -2.27 -3.00 6.78
C ILE A 16 -0.77 -3.11 6.97
N ALA A 17 -0.02 -2.06 6.60
CA ALA A 17 1.44 -2.04 6.72
C ALA A 17 1.90 -2.29 8.15
N LYS A 18 1.30 -1.62 9.12
CA LYS A 18 1.63 -1.78 10.54
C LYS A 18 1.40 -3.21 11.02
N ARG A 19 0.25 -3.80 10.66
CA ARG A 19 -0.09 -5.17 11.06
C ARG A 19 0.88 -6.19 10.49
N LEU A 20 1.24 -6.03 9.22
CA LEU A 20 2.19 -6.93 8.57
C LEU A 20 3.59 -6.80 9.18
N ALA A 21 4.03 -5.58 9.48
CA ALA A 21 5.31 -5.35 10.12
C ALA A 21 5.37 -5.98 11.51
N ILE A 22 4.30 -5.87 12.30
CA ILE A 22 4.20 -6.50 13.61
C ILE A 22 4.23 -8.03 13.48
N ALA A 23 3.66 -8.56 12.42
CA ALA A 23 3.70 -10.00 12.13
C ALA A 23 5.07 -10.49 11.65
N GLY A 24 6.03 -9.59 11.45
CA GLY A 24 7.39 -9.96 11.07
C GLY A 24 7.66 -9.96 9.56
N GLU A 25 6.77 -9.37 8.77
CA GLU A 25 6.97 -9.28 7.32
C GLU A 25 7.78 -8.06 6.92
N ASP A 26 8.49 -8.15 5.79
CA ASP A 26 9.21 -7.03 5.20
C ASP A 26 8.21 -6.17 4.42
N VAL A 27 7.94 -4.96 4.90
CA VAL A 27 6.92 -4.10 4.31
C VAL A 27 7.50 -2.79 3.81
N ILE A 28 7.14 -2.45 2.58
CA ILE A 28 7.52 -1.19 1.94
C ILE A 28 6.23 -0.38 1.74
N VAL A 29 6.21 0.84 2.25
CA VAL A 29 5.07 1.75 2.08
C VAL A 29 5.37 2.69 0.92
N GLY A 30 4.57 2.61 -0.12
CA GLY A 30 4.71 3.45 -1.30
C GLY A 30 3.80 4.68 -1.27
N SER A 31 4.27 5.77 -1.85
CA SER A 31 3.52 7.01 -2.01
C SER A 31 3.84 7.64 -3.35
N ARG A 32 3.00 8.54 -3.82
CA ARG A 32 3.31 9.34 -5.00
C ARG A 32 4.55 10.20 -4.79
N LYS A 33 4.78 10.62 -3.54
CA LYS A 33 5.96 11.42 -3.16
C LYS A 33 6.78 10.65 -2.14
N GLU A 34 8.05 10.46 -2.42
CA GLU A 34 8.96 9.74 -1.53
C GLU A 34 9.03 10.39 -0.15
N GLU A 35 9.10 11.71 -0.09
CA GLU A 35 9.18 12.43 1.19
C GLU A 35 8.01 12.12 2.10
N LYS A 36 6.81 12.00 1.54
CA LYS A 36 5.63 11.66 2.31
C LYS A 36 5.73 10.25 2.87
N ALA A 37 6.20 9.30 2.05
CA ALA A 37 6.39 7.92 2.48
C ALA A 37 7.38 7.85 3.65
N LEU A 38 8.49 8.56 3.55
CA LEU A 38 9.52 8.57 4.58
C LEU A 38 8.99 9.16 5.90
N THR A 39 8.25 10.26 5.83
CA THR A 39 7.67 10.90 7.02
C THR A 39 6.66 9.99 7.71
N VAL A 40 5.75 9.41 6.93
CA VAL A 40 4.68 8.55 7.45
C VAL A 40 5.26 7.27 8.07
N VAL A 41 6.26 6.69 7.42
CA VAL A 41 6.92 5.48 7.92
C VAL A 41 7.67 5.75 9.22
N GLU A 42 8.33 6.90 9.34
CA GLU A 42 9.02 7.27 10.57
C GLU A 42 8.05 7.35 11.75
N GLU A 43 6.91 8.01 11.55
CA GLU A 43 5.87 8.10 12.57
C GLU A 43 5.28 6.73 12.91
N ALA A 44 5.02 5.92 11.90
CA ALA A 44 4.45 4.58 12.09
C ALA A 44 5.40 3.66 12.85
N ASN A 45 6.69 3.69 12.52
CA ASN A 45 7.69 2.89 13.21
C ASN A 45 7.79 3.27 14.70
N GLU A 46 7.72 4.55 14.99
CA GLU A 46 7.70 5.02 16.37
C GLU A 46 6.46 4.54 17.11
N GLU A 47 5.31 4.57 16.45
CA GLU A 47 4.03 4.16 17.04
C GLU A 47 3.99 2.68 17.39
N ILE A 48 4.59 1.81 16.56
CA ILE A 48 4.51 0.36 16.76
C ILE A 48 5.75 -0.26 17.38
N LYS A 49 6.74 0.52 17.74
CA LYS A 49 8.03 0.01 18.24
C LYS A 49 7.93 -0.95 19.43
N GLU A 50 6.92 -0.76 20.28
CA GLU A 50 6.71 -1.61 21.46
C GLU A 50 6.34 -3.05 21.10
N TYR A 51 5.83 -3.28 19.90
CA TYR A 51 5.47 -4.61 19.43
C TYR A 51 6.64 -5.37 18.80
N ASN A 52 7.84 -4.78 18.83
CA ASN A 52 9.04 -5.34 18.25
C ASN A 52 8.88 -5.77 16.79
N PRO A 53 8.35 -4.90 15.91
CA PRO A 53 8.10 -5.23 14.52
C PRO A 53 9.37 -5.19 13.69
N LYS A 54 9.29 -5.68 12.43
CA LYS A 54 10.26 -5.29 11.42
C LYS A 54 9.99 -3.84 11.05
N GLU A 55 11.05 -3.10 10.79
CA GLU A 55 10.95 -1.68 10.46
C GLU A 55 10.29 -1.49 9.09
N LEU A 56 9.28 -0.61 9.03
CA LEU A 56 8.68 -0.20 7.77
C LEU A 56 9.65 0.66 6.98
N VAL A 57 9.65 0.49 5.66
CA VAL A 57 10.49 1.27 4.74
C VAL A 57 9.58 2.09 3.82
N GLY A 58 9.92 3.36 3.61
CA GLY A 58 9.15 4.25 2.73
C GLY A 58 9.85 4.46 1.40
N MET A 59 9.09 4.46 0.30
CA MET A 59 9.60 4.70 -1.06
C MET A 59 8.53 5.37 -1.91
N ALA A 60 8.94 5.93 -3.06
CA ALA A 60 7.97 6.28 -4.09
C ALA A 60 7.29 5.01 -4.60
N ASN A 61 6.05 5.11 -5.08
CA ASN A 61 5.28 3.95 -5.54
C ASN A 61 6.04 3.09 -6.55
N GLU A 62 6.70 3.70 -7.51
CA GLU A 62 7.46 2.97 -8.54
C GLU A 62 8.58 2.14 -7.94
N ASP A 63 9.31 2.74 -7.01
CA ASP A 63 10.43 2.06 -6.35
C ASP A 63 9.93 0.94 -5.44
N ALA A 64 8.83 1.17 -4.75
CA ALA A 64 8.19 0.16 -3.92
C ALA A 64 7.74 -1.03 -4.77
N ALA A 65 7.12 -0.76 -5.91
CA ALA A 65 6.67 -1.80 -6.84
C ALA A 65 7.85 -2.61 -7.39
N ALA A 66 8.95 -1.95 -7.71
CA ALA A 66 10.14 -2.62 -8.21
C ALA A 66 10.80 -3.53 -7.16
N ALA A 67 10.84 -3.08 -5.91
CA ALA A 67 11.51 -3.79 -4.82
C ALA A 67 10.69 -4.93 -4.21
N ALA A 68 9.37 -4.88 -4.31
CA ALA A 68 8.49 -5.84 -3.65
C ALA A 68 8.22 -7.08 -4.50
N ASP A 69 7.89 -8.18 -3.85
CA ASP A 69 7.47 -9.43 -4.50
C ASP A 69 5.95 -9.50 -4.64
N VAL A 70 5.24 -8.96 -3.67
CA VAL A 70 3.78 -8.86 -3.64
C VAL A 70 3.39 -7.41 -3.49
N LEU A 71 2.41 -6.97 -4.26
CA LEU A 71 1.92 -5.60 -4.23
C LEU A 71 0.48 -5.57 -3.73
N ILE A 72 0.18 -4.67 -2.80
CA ILE A 72 -1.18 -4.42 -2.33
C ILE A 72 -1.52 -2.99 -2.71
N LEU A 73 -2.57 -2.82 -3.51
CA LEU A 73 -3.02 -1.52 -3.97
C LEU A 73 -4.09 -0.99 -3.00
N THR A 74 -3.82 0.16 -2.39
CA THR A 74 -4.71 0.73 -1.37
C THR A 74 -5.12 2.17 -1.66
N VAL A 75 -5.01 2.59 -2.91
CA VAL A 75 -5.41 3.95 -3.32
C VAL A 75 -6.94 4.07 -3.43
N PRO A 76 -7.49 5.30 -3.35
CA PRO A 76 -8.91 5.52 -3.65
C PRO A 76 -9.24 5.07 -5.07
N LEU A 77 -10.49 4.65 -5.30
CA LEU A 77 -10.93 4.17 -6.60
C LEU A 77 -10.60 5.16 -7.72
N GLN A 78 -10.76 6.46 -7.47
CA GLN A 78 -10.50 7.50 -8.46
C GLN A 78 -9.03 7.55 -8.90
N ALA A 79 -8.11 7.12 -8.04
CA ALA A 79 -6.69 7.13 -8.32
C ALA A 79 -6.14 5.78 -8.84
N GLN A 80 -6.97 4.74 -8.86
CA GLN A 80 -6.54 3.38 -9.20
C GLN A 80 -5.89 3.29 -10.58
N SER A 81 -6.54 3.82 -11.60
CA SER A 81 -6.06 3.74 -12.98
C SER A 81 -4.71 4.45 -13.16
N ALA A 82 -4.60 5.66 -12.61
CA ALA A 82 -3.36 6.44 -12.71
C ALA A 82 -2.21 5.76 -11.96
N THR A 83 -2.50 5.22 -10.79
CA THR A 83 -1.49 4.51 -9.99
C THR A 83 -1.01 3.24 -10.69
N LEU A 84 -1.93 2.46 -11.26
CA LEU A 84 -1.58 1.25 -12.01
C LEU A 84 -0.68 1.57 -13.20
N LYS A 85 -0.94 2.68 -13.92
CA LYS A 85 -0.08 3.10 -15.02
C LYS A 85 1.34 3.42 -14.54
N THR A 86 1.46 4.05 -13.38
CA THR A 86 2.75 4.41 -12.80
C THR A 86 3.61 3.20 -12.48
N ILE A 87 3.00 2.11 -12.00
CA ILE A 87 3.73 0.91 -11.55
C ILE A 87 3.73 -0.24 -12.58
N LYS A 88 3.07 -0.05 -13.71
CA LYS A 88 2.84 -1.11 -14.71
C LYS A 88 4.08 -1.91 -15.07
N GLU A 89 5.21 -1.26 -15.28
CA GLU A 89 6.44 -1.92 -15.68
C GLU A 89 7.01 -2.85 -14.61
N HIS A 90 6.62 -2.65 -13.37
CA HIS A 90 7.15 -3.38 -12.22
C HIS A 90 6.22 -4.47 -11.70
N THR A 91 5.09 -4.71 -12.39
CA THR A 91 4.10 -5.70 -11.94
C THR A 91 4.27 -7.08 -12.55
N LYS A 92 5.08 -7.22 -13.58
CA LYS A 92 5.28 -8.51 -14.26
C LYS A 92 5.83 -9.56 -13.32
N GLY A 93 5.21 -10.72 -13.31
CA GLY A 93 5.65 -11.84 -12.49
C GLY A 93 5.36 -11.68 -11.00
N LYS A 94 4.60 -10.66 -10.62
CA LYS A 94 4.27 -10.38 -9.22
C LYS A 94 2.78 -10.54 -8.97
N VAL A 95 2.44 -10.84 -7.72
CA VAL A 95 1.05 -10.88 -7.29
C VAL A 95 0.62 -9.46 -6.95
N LEU A 96 -0.50 -9.03 -7.51
CA LEU A 96 -1.11 -7.73 -7.22
C LEU A 96 -2.46 -7.96 -6.57
N LEU A 97 -2.59 -7.56 -5.31
CA LEU A 97 -3.84 -7.62 -4.57
C LEU A 97 -4.47 -6.24 -4.55
N ASP A 98 -5.72 -6.16 -4.96
CA ASP A 98 -6.45 -4.89 -4.97
C ASP A 98 -7.33 -4.77 -3.74
N ALA A 99 -6.94 -3.89 -2.83
CA ALA A 99 -7.69 -3.56 -1.63
C ALA A 99 -8.41 -2.21 -1.76
N THR A 100 -8.51 -1.69 -2.98
CA THR A 100 -9.24 -0.45 -3.25
C THR A 100 -10.72 -0.64 -2.95
N VAL A 101 -11.26 0.23 -2.10
CA VAL A 101 -12.68 0.17 -1.74
C VAL A 101 -13.43 1.25 -2.52
N PRO A 102 -14.31 0.87 -3.48
CA PRO A 102 -15.14 1.85 -4.16
C PRO A 102 -16.22 2.35 -3.20
N LEU A 103 -16.33 3.67 -3.09
CA LEU A 103 -17.39 4.28 -2.29
C LEU A 103 -18.69 4.29 -3.10
N GLU A 104 -19.82 4.20 -2.43
CA GLU A 104 -21.14 4.24 -3.06
C GLU A 104 -21.28 5.44 -3.98
N THR A 105 -20.83 6.60 -3.53
CA THR A 105 -20.88 7.84 -4.31
C THR A 105 -20.00 7.79 -5.56
N ALA A 106 -18.95 7.01 -5.55
CA ALA A 106 -18.04 6.88 -6.70
C ALA A 106 -18.61 6.03 -7.82
N ILE A 107 -19.47 5.07 -7.50
CA ILE A 107 -20.05 4.15 -8.48
C ILE A 107 -21.56 4.36 -8.67
N GLY A 108 -22.16 5.32 -7.94
CA GLY A 108 -23.57 5.69 -8.09
C GLY A 108 -24.57 4.73 -7.47
N GLY A 109 -24.16 3.85 -6.58
CA GLY A 109 -25.05 2.91 -5.92
C GLY A 109 -24.34 1.96 -4.95
N PRO A 110 -25.09 1.04 -4.32
CA PRO A 110 -24.53 0.09 -3.37
C PRO A 110 -23.41 -0.78 -3.97
N VAL A 111 -22.41 -1.13 -3.19
CA VAL A 111 -21.23 -1.87 -3.62
C VAL A 111 -21.42 -3.37 -3.37
N SER A 112 -22.53 -3.95 -3.86
CA SER A 112 -22.87 -5.33 -3.56
C SER A 112 -22.20 -6.37 -4.45
N ASN A 113 -21.72 -5.97 -5.64
CA ASN A 113 -21.13 -6.88 -6.62
C ASN A 113 -19.63 -6.75 -6.81
N VAL A 114 -18.95 -6.02 -5.92
CA VAL A 114 -17.52 -5.79 -6.02
C VAL A 114 -16.79 -6.66 -5.00
N LEU A 115 -15.80 -7.42 -5.47
CA LEU A 115 -15.00 -8.28 -4.61
C LEU A 115 -13.65 -7.62 -4.32
N HIS A 116 -13.34 -7.47 -3.04
CA HIS A 116 -12.09 -6.92 -2.55
C HIS A 116 -11.51 -7.79 -1.46
N ILE A 117 -10.25 -7.60 -1.23
CA ILE A 117 -9.59 -8.21 -0.08
C ILE A 117 -9.91 -7.37 1.15
#